data_984df958b7b2139407bbd816f55cee84
#
_entry.id   984df958b7b2139407bbd816f55cee84
#
_cell.length_a   1.000
_cell.length_b   1.000
_cell.length_c   1.000
_cell.angle_alpha   90.00
_cell.angle_beta   90.00
_cell.angle_gamma   90.00
#
_symmetry.space_group_name_H-M   'P 1'
#
loop_
_entity.id
_entity.type
_entity.pdbx_description
1 polymer ?
#
loop_
_entity_poly.entity_id
_entity_poly.type
_entity_poly.pdbx_seq_one_letter_code
_entity_poly.pdbx_strand_id
1 'polypeptide(L)'
;MTTITFFRSDGIFYGFEEKGHVGFAESGSDPFCAMLSSITMYIVDAIEDIYGGKAEYDVNEDDTTITVRSPSALPAFEEDERVRFAVSGLFLTYYRLDRKSVV
;
A
#
# COMPACT_ATOMS: atom_id res chain seq x y z
N MET A 1 17.01 -6.73 1.54
CA MET A 1 16.60 -5.32 1.59
C MET A 1 15.29 -5.14 0.84
N THR A 2 14.35 -4.43 1.42
CA THR A 2 13.04 -4.22 0.82
C THR A 2 13.03 -2.91 0.04
N THR A 3 12.54 -2.96 -1.19
CA THR A 3 12.35 -1.77 -2.02
C THR A 3 10.86 -1.51 -2.15
N ILE A 4 10.44 -0.29 -1.89
CA ILE A 4 9.04 0.09 -2.00
C ILE A 4 8.90 1.08 -3.16
N THR A 5 8.05 0.72 -4.12
CA THR A 5 7.76 1.55 -5.28
C THR A 5 6.31 2.03 -5.16
N PHE A 6 6.09 3.32 -5.34
CA PHE A 6 4.75 3.90 -5.25
C PHE A 6 4.23 4.22 -6.65
N PHE A 7 2.95 3.93 -6.87
CA PHE A 7 2.29 4.18 -8.15
C PHE A 7 1.54 5.50 -8.08
N ARG A 8 1.75 6.34 -9.08
CA ARG A 8 1.15 7.65 -9.13
C ARG A 8 0.66 7.95 -10.55
N SER A 9 -0.54 8.50 -10.66
CA SER A 9 -1.14 8.90 -11.92
C SER A 9 -1.64 10.33 -11.78
N ASP A 10 -1.14 11.26 -12.59
CA ASP A 10 -1.48 12.68 -12.53
C ASP A 10 -1.37 13.24 -11.11
N GLY A 11 -0.30 12.86 -10.43
CA GLY A 11 -0.05 13.32 -9.07
C GLY A 11 -0.83 12.60 -7.99
N ILE A 12 -1.70 11.66 -8.34
CA ILE A 12 -2.53 10.93 -7.37
C ILE A 12 -1.89 9.58 -7.09
N PHE A 13 -1.61 9.32 -5.82
CA PHE A 13 -1.08 8.01 -5.40
C PHE A 13 -2.21 7.01 -5.34
N TYR A 14 -2.01 5.85 -5.97
CA TYR A 14 -3.05 4.82 -6.01
C TYR A 14 -2.56 3.41 -5.66
N GLY A 15 -1.31 3.26 -5.26
CA GLY A 15 -0.81 1.95 -4.89
C GLY A 15 0.66 1.92 -4.57
N PHE A 16 1.14 0.72 -4.25
CA PHE A 16 2.56 0.51 -3.99
C PHE A 16 2.90 -0.96 -4.24
N GLU A 17 4.22 -1.21 -4.37
CA GLU A 17 4.78 -2.55 -4.50
C GLU A 17 5.95 -2.65 -3.54
N GLU A 18 5.94 -3.67 -2.70
CA GLU A 18 7.03 -3.99 -1.77
C GLU A 18 7.75 -5.21 -2.32
N LYS A 19 8.98 -5.03 -2.76
CA LYS A 19 9.76 -6.10 -3.35
C LYS A 19 10.93 -6.48 -2.46
N GLY A 20 11.24 -7.78 -2.40
CA GLY A 20 12.26 -8.26 -1.50
C GLY A 20 11.77 -8.32 -0.08
N HIS A 21 10.46 -8.50 0.12
CA HIS A 21 9.85 -8.59 1.44
C HIS A 21 10.25 -9.93 2.06
N VAL A 22 11.34 -9.92 2.75
CA VAL A 22 11.91 -11.13 3.34
C VAL A 22 10.97 -11.68 4.39
N GLY A 23 10.78 -12.99 4.35
CA GLY A 23 10.16 -13.66 5.47
C GLY A 23 8.66 -13.72 5.46
N PHE A 24 8.03 -13.92 4.30
CA PHE A 24 6.61 -14.26 4.30
C PHE A 24 6.33 -15.38 5.28
N ALA A 25 7.21 -16.41 5.29
CA ALA A 25 7.06 -17.54 6.19
C ALA A 25 7.62 -17.26 7.59
N GLU A 26 8.45 -16.25 7.72
CA GLU A 26 9.13 -15.91 8.98
C GLU A 26 8.77 -14.51 9.45
N SER A 27 7.59 -14.03 9.10
CA SER A 27 7.17 -12.66 9.36
C SER A 27 7.28 -12.25 10.83
N GLY A 28 7.25 -13.21 11.74
CA GLY A 28 7.37 -12.92 13.16
C GLY A 28 8.78 -12.68 13.64
N SER A 29 9.80 -13.00 12.83
CA SER A 29 11.19 -12.91 13.24
C SER A 29 11.89 -11.63 12.83
N ASP A 30 11.31 -10.87 11.89
CA ASP A 30 11.90 -9.62 11.42
C ASP A 30 10.96 -8.46 11.76
N PRO A 31 11.34 -7.60 12.73
CA PRO A 31 10.48 -6.48 13.12
C PRO A 31 10.16 -5.52 11.98
N PHE A 32 11.11 -5.33 11.06
CA PHE A 32 10.88 -4.42 9.94
C PHE A 32 9.82 -4.98 8.97
N CYS A 33 9.93 -6.26 8.65
CA CYS A 33 8.94 -6.92 7.79
C CYS A 33 7.57 -6.98 8.48
N ALA A 34 7.55 -7.22 9.78
CA ALA A 34 6.30 -7.21 10.54
C ALA A 34 5.64 -5.83 10.48
N MET A 35 6.43 -4.77 10.59
CA MET A 35 5.93 -3.41 10.49
C MET A 35 5.34 -3.14 9.11
N LEU A 36 6.05 -3.52 8.04
CA LEU A 36 5.55 -3.32 6.67
C LEU A 36 4.27 -4.10 6.43
N SER A 37 4.19 -5.33 6.94
CA SER A 37 2.98 -6.14 6.82
C SER A 37 1.80 -5.48 7.53
N SER A 38 2.05 -4.93 8.72
CA SER A 38 1.01 -4.25 9.48
C SER A 38 0.50 -3.01 8.76
N ILE A 39 1.41 -2.21 8.20
CA ILE A 39 1.04 -1.03 7.43
C ILE A 39 0.22 -1.42 6.21
N THR A 40 0.65 -2.47 5.50
CA THR A 40 -0.05 -2.96 4.31
C THR A 40 -1.48 -3.36 4.66
N MET A 41 -1.66 -4.14 5.70
CA MET A 41 -2.99 -4.59 6.09
C MET A 41 -3.85 -3.45 6.65
N TYR A 42 -3.22 -2.49 7.32
CA TYR A 42 -3.91 -1.28 7.77
C TYR A 42 -4.52 -0.55 6.57
N ILE A 43 -3.73 -0.37 5.52
CA ILE A 43 -4.18 0.35 4.32
C ILE A 43 -5.31 -0.41 3.62
N VAL A 44 -5.15 -1.71 3.44
CA VAL A 44 -6.19 -2.53 2.79
C VAL A 44 -7.49 -2.50 3.58
N ASP A 45 -7.40 -2.66 4.89
CA ASP A 45 -8.57 -2.64 5.75
C ASP A 45 -9.26 -1.28 5.71
N ALA A 46 -8.48 -0.20 5.79
CA ALA A 46 -9.06 1.14 5.76
C ALA A 46 -9.80 1.40 4.45
N ILE A 47 -9.21 0.99 3.32
CA ILE A 47 -9.84 1.18 2.02
C ILE A 47 -11.16 0.43 1.95
N GLU A 48 -11.15 -0.86 2.31
CA GLU A 48 -12.31 -1.73 2.09
C GLU A 48 -13.37 -1.59 3.17
N ASP A 49 -12.96 -1.56 4.43
CA ASP A 49 -13.92 -1.64 5.53
C ASP A 49 -14.30 -0.30 6.11
N ILE A 50 -13.45 0.71 5.97
CA ILE A 50 -13.74 2.03 6.54
C ILE A 50 -14.25 3.00 5.47
N TYR A 51 -13.57 3.08 4.34
CA TYR A 51 -13.91 4.06 3.30
C TYR A 51 -14.80 3.51 2.20
N GLY A 52 -15.05 2.20 2.19
CA GLY A 52 -15.93 1.59 1.20
C GLY A 52 -15.36 1.56 -0.20
N GLY A 53 -14.05 1.62 -0.32
CA GLY A 53 -13.37 1.54 -1.60
C GLY A 53 -13.01 0.12 -1.97
N LYS A 54 -12.25 -0.02 -3.03
CA LYS A 54 -11.82 -1.33 -3.53
C LYS A 54 -10.30 -1.39 -3.49
N ALA A 55 -9.75 -2.45 -2.91
CA ALA A 55 -8.31 -2.68 -2.87
C ALA A 55 -7.98 -3.98 -3.60
N GLU A 56 -6.95 -3.92 -4.43
CA GLU A 56 -6.39 -5.09 -5.09
C GLU A 56 -5.10 -5.44 -4.35
N TYR A 57 -5.08 -6.62 -3.76
CA TYR A 57 -3.96 -7.08 -2.95
C TYR A 57 -3.41 -8.36 -3.55
N ASP A 58 -2.14 -8.35 -3.93
CA ASP A 58 -1.50 -9.49 -4.58
C ASP A 58 -0.17 -9.81 -3.90
N VAL A 59 0.05 -11.08 -3.63
CA VAL A 59 1.29 -11.56 -3.02
C VAL A 59 1.92 -12.58 -3.97
N ASN A 60 3.15 -12.32 -4.37
CA ASN A 60 3.93 -13.25 -5.17
C ASN A 60 5.07 -13.75 -4.31
N GLU A 61 4.97 -14.98 -3.84
CA GLU A 61 5.96 -15.56 -2.94
C GLU A 61 7.26 -15.93 -3.65
N ASP A 62 7.20 -16.17 -4.95
CA ASP A 62 8.38 -16.57 -5.71
C ASP A 62 9.44 -15.45 -5.75
N ASP A 63 8.99 -14.22 -5.93
CA ASP A 63 9.91 -13.08 -5.96
C ASP A 63 9.77 -12.17 -4.74
N THR A 64 9.02 -12.61 -3.74
CA THR A 64 8.78 -11.91 -2.48
C THR A 64 8.24 -10.49 -2.71
N THR A 65 7.22 -10.38 -3.57
CA THR A 65 6.60 -9.10 -3.91
C THR A 65 5.18 -9.02 -3.37
N ILE A 66 4.85 -7.90 -2.74
CA ILE A 66 3.48 -7.58 -2.33
C ILE A 66 3.07 -6.33 -3.10
N THR A 67 1.92 -6.39 -3.76
CA THR A 67 1.40 -5.27 -4.54
C THR A 67 0.01 -4.92 -4.03
N VAL A 68 -0.21 -3.64 -3.79
CA VAL A 68 -1.52 -3.11 -3.41
C VAL A 68 -1.85 -1.97 -4.35
N ARG A 69 -3.02 -2.04 -4.98
CA ARG A 69 -3.55 -0.96 -5.82
C ARG A 69 -4.99 -0.71 -5.45
N SER A 70 -5.42 0.53 -5.58
CA SER A 70 -6.83 0.85 -5.40
C SER A 70 -7.30 1.78 -6.50
N PRO A 71 -8.19 1.31 -7.38
CA PRO A 71 -8.81 2.18 -8.37
C PRO A 71 -9.67 3.26 -7.71
N SER A 72 -10.06 3.05 -6.46
CA SER A 72 -10.89 4.02 -5.73
C SER A 72 -10.16 5.33 -5.44
N ALA A 73 -8.86 5.40 -5.66
CA ALA A 73 -8.11 6.66 -5.56
C ALA A 73 -8.26 7.52 -6.83
N LEU A 74 -8.73 6.95 -7.93
CA LEU A 74 -8.66 7.59 -9.24
C LEU A 74 -10.02 8.05 -9.75
N PRO A 75 -10.09 9.25 -10.34
CA PRO A 75 -11.37 9.80 -10.83
C PRO A 75 -12.03 8.93 -11.90
N ALA A 76 -11.24 8.19 -12.66
CA ALA A 76 -11.79 7.34 -13.72
C ALA A 76 -12.62 6.18 -13.17
N PHE A 77 -12.41 5.79 -11.92
CA PHE A 77 -13.02 4.60 -11.35
C PHE A 77 -13.88 4.89 -10.12
N GLU A 78 -13.76 6.06 -9.53
CA GLU A 78 -14.50 6.40 -8.32
C GLU A 78 -15.07 7.81 -8.45
N GLU A 79 -16.40 7.92 -8.33
CA GLU A 79 -17.08 9.20 -8.46
C GLU A 79 -17.07 10.01 -7.17
N ASP A 80 -17.04 9.33 -6.03
CA ASP A 80 -17.08 10.01 -4.73
C ASP A 80 -15.72 10.61 -4.41
N GLU A 81 -15.66 11.93 -4.44
CA GLU A 81 -14.44 12.68 -4.17
C GLU A 81 -13.89 12.41 -2.77
N ARG A 82 -14.78 12.16 -1.80
CA ARG A 82 -14.34 11.88 -0.43
C ARG A 82 -13.62 10.55 -0.34
N VAL A 83 -14.11 9.55 -1.05
CA VAL A 83 -13.47 8.24 -1.11
C VAL A 83 -12.11 8.37 -1.80
N ARG A 84 -12.06 9.05 -2.94
CA ARG A 84 -10.80 9.25 -3.66
C ARG A 84 -9.76 9.93 -2.78
N PHE A 85 -10.16 10.97 -2.10
CA PHE A 85 -9.23 11.73 -1.26
C PHE A 85 -8.71 10.87 -0.10
N ALA A 86 -9.61 10.14 0.55
CA ALA A 86 -9.24 9.27 1.67
C ALA A 86 -8.29 8.16 1.23
N VAL A 87 -8.60 7.50 0.12
CA VAL A 87 -7.80 6.39 -0.38
C VAL A 87 -6.42 6.86 -0.84
N SER A 88 -6.37 7.92 -1.66
CA SER A 88 -5.08 8.43 -2.11
C SER A 88 -4.25 8.96 -0.94
N GLY A 89 -4.90 9.49 0.07
CA GLY A 89 -4.24 9.97 1.28
C GLY A 89 -3.52 8.87 2.04
N LEU A 90 -4.08 7.66 2.05
CA LEU A 90 -3.41 6.53 2.70
C LEU A 90 -2.08 6.21 2.01
N PHE A 91 -2.09 6.16 0.68
CA PHE A 91 -0.89 5.88 -0.09
C PHE A 91 0.13 7.02 0.03
N LEU A 92 -0.35 8.26 -0.02
CA LEU A 92 0.53 9.41 0.15
C LEU A 92 1.19 9.41 1.53
N THR A 93 0.43 9.08 2.56
CA THR A 93 0.96 9.03 3.91
C THR A 93 2.03 7.95 4.04
N TYR A 94 1.80 6.79 3.43
CA TYR A 94 2.78 5.72 3.44
C TYR A 94 4.05 6.15 2.69
N TYR A 95 3.89 6.80 1.54
CA TYR A 95 5.01 7.34 0.79
C TYR A 95 5.84 8.30 1.64
N ARG A 96 5.17 9.19 2.36
CA ARG A 96 5.86 10.15 3.21
C ARG A 96 6.57 9.49 4.39
N LEU A 97 5.94 8.47 4.96
CA LEU A 97 6.55 7.70 6.04
C LEU A 97 7.81 6.99 5.56
N ASP A 98 7.74 6.39 4.39
CA ASP A 98 8.88 5.71 3.79
C ASP A 98 10.04 6.67 3.57
N ARG A 99 9.75 7.87 3.06
CA ARG A 99 10.77 8.89 2.82
C ARG A 99 11.42 9.35 4.12
N LYS A 100 10.65 9.45 5.19
CA LYS A 100 11.17 9.88 6.49
C LYS A 100 12.05 8.80 7.12
N SER A 101 11.75 7.54 6.87
CA SER A 101 12.48 6.44 7.48
C SER A 101 13.84 6.19 6.84
N VAL A 102 14.15 6.87 5.75
CA VAL A 102 15.41 6.71 5.00
C VAL A 102 16.52 7.59 5.58
N VAL A 103 16.25 8.33 6.58
CA VAL A 103 17.22 9.27 7.16
C VAL A 103 18.41 8.55 7.78
#